data_f439c609c9d6b31553f1b02326fc3dd3
#
_entry.id   f439c609c9d6b31553f1b02326fc3dd3
#
_cell.length_a   1.000
_cell.length_b   1.000
_cell.length_c   1.000
_cell.angle_alpha   90.00
_cell.angle_beta   90.00
_cell.angle_gamma   90.00
#
_symmetry.space_group_name_H-M   'P 1'
#
loop_
_entity.id
_entity.type
_entity.pdbx_description
1 polymer ?
#
loop_
_entity_poly.entity_id
_entity_poly.type
_entity_poly.pdbx_seq_one_letter_code
_entity_poly.pdbx_strand_id
1 'polypeptide(L)'
;IKCKDGHFAPGSIRPVDWEMQCLFYGIPEWVDDPELRDRLKRQEHISKIWEKISPWYLARGKREIFELALSSPWAGGMVMTPLDALSDEHLEARGYLGEVLTPQGKAVAPVRPFKAPGLPITPQAVSEMGADQLDVTDSPRSLELRSFSDMRLLEMTISWAGPYVGNILAPLGIEVIKIESLSPFDGFRTQRPYDHGMRPGQEHLVEDNRFYEAGGLFNAVNKGKKDCVINIASEEGRNAFLKLVENSDGLVANFSAHVLPQLGLDFETLKQVNPKFVVVRMPAFGVDGPYSDAVGYGSIIEAMGGIAHRQGYEHEEARVSNIYFPDPTAGVHAANAFLAGVYSADQSGSGMEIDLSQHEAMWQHSGEAIVLASTQKRNIGRLGNREPGGTLSTFAATRDNWVAITAPSALTGVIEALIEGSAGKTSEELVSAVKLAGGNAQVCLDPWSAPLKQPLSSLLDVVDHPVTGPMRHVGSPFTLDGKRPVPKAHAPLFDQDTDEVLSRVGHLSVDEIAELRRAGHIGGELPPPASLGFIYD
;
A
#
# COMPACT_ATOMS: atom_id res chain seq x y z
N ILE A 1 -15.07 -2.57 -14.26
CA ILE A 1 -16.30 -2.78 -15.06
C ILE A 1 -16.41 -1.68 -16.09
N LYS A 2 -16.84 -2.01 -17.31
CA LYS A 2 -17.07 -1.06 -18.38
C LYS A 2 -18.31 -0.21 -18.10
N CYS A 3 -18.16 1.11 -18.27
CA CYS A 3 -19.22 2.12 -18.16
C CYS A 3 -19.49 2.77 -19.52
N LYS A 4 -20.42 3.72 -19.57
CA LYS A 4 -20.78 4.45 -20.79
C LYS A 4 -19.58 5.18 -21.42
N ASP A 5 -18.67 5.73 -20.60
CA ASP A 5 -17.56 6.60 -21.00
C ASP A 5 -16.19 6.17 -20.45
N GLY A 6 -16.06 4.95 -19.97
CA GLY A 6 -14.82 4.44 -19.39
C GLY A 6 -15.04 3.19 -18.54
N HIS A 7 -14.37 3.13 -17.39
CA HIS A 7 -14.44 1.99 -16.48
C HIS A 7 -14.59 2.46 -15.01
N PHE A 8 -15.14 1.58 -14.21
CA PHE A 8 -15.31 1.76 -12.76
C PHE A 8 -14.80 0.54 -12.00
N ALA A 9 -14.16 0.76 -10.87
CA ALA A 9 -13.69 -0.27 -9.95
C ALA A 9 -14.59 -0.30 -8.70
N PRO A 10 -15.57 -1.19 -8.61
CA PRO A 10 -16.40 -1.33 -7.43
C PRO A 10 -15.64 -2.06 -6.33
N GLY A 11 -15.69 -1.56 -5.09
CA GLY A 11 -15.32 -2.30 -3.91
C GLY A 11 -16.45 -3.25 -3.51
N SER A 12 -16.11 -4.46 -3.10
CA SER A 12 -17.05 -5.47 -2.60
C SER A 12 -16.42 -6.25 -1.45
N ILE A 13 -15.69 -5.56 -0.59
CA ILE A 13 -14.93 -6.18 0.51
C ILE A 13 -15.79 -6.24 1.76
N ARG A 14 -16.42 -5.13 2.16
CA ARG A 14 -17.27 -5.05 3.34
C ARG A 14 -18.71 -5.46 3.00
N PRO A 15 -19.50 -5.97 3.96
CA PRO A 15 -20.92 -6.24 3.77
C PRO A 15 -21.68 -5.03 3.24
N VAL A 16 -21.42 -3.85 3.79
CA VAL A 16 -22.07 -2.60 3.35
C VAL A 16 -21.76 -2.26 1.89
N ASP A 17 -20.60 -2.64 1.36
CA ASP A 17 -20.29 -2.45 -0.06
C ASP A 17 -21.23 -3.27 -0.95
N TRP A 18 -21.50 -4.52 -0.57
CA TRP A 18 -22.42 -5.41 -1.30
C TRP A 18 -23.87 -4.96 -1.18
N GLU A 19 -24.28 -4.58 0.04
CA GLU A 19 -25.62 -4.07 0.30
C GLU A 19 -25.90 -2.84 -0.56
N MET A 20 -25.02 -1.84 -0.54
CA MET A 20 -25.18 -0.63 -1.35
C MET A 20 -25.19 -0.92 -2.85
N GLN A 21 -24.37 -1.84 -3.32
CA GLN A 21 -24.38 -2.28 -4.71
C GLN A 21 -25.73 -2.87 -5.09
N CYS A 22 -26.26 -3.79 -4.30
CA CYS A 22 -27.57 -4.41 -4.56
C CYS A 22 -28.69 -3.37 -4.62
N LEU A 23 -28.64 -2.37 -3.73
CA LEU A 23 -29.63 -1.28 -3.72
C LEU A 23 -29.51 -0.43 -5.01
N PHE A 24 -28.32 -0.02 -5.39
CA PHE A 24 -28.10 0.78 -6.60
C PHE A 24 -28.44 0.02 -7.89
N TYR A 25 -28.20 -1.28 -7.95
CA TYR A 25 -28.57 -2.10 -9.09
C TYR A 25 -30.06 -2.42 -9.17
N GLY A 26 -30.82 -2.13 -8.09
CA GLY A 26 -32.26 -2.44 -8.02
C GLY A 26 -32.54 -3.92 -7.82
N ILE A 27 -31.69 -4.62 -7.10
CA ILE A 27 -31.78 -6.05 -6.77
C ILE A 27 -31.58 -6.30 -5.27
N PRO A 28 -32.36 -5.61 -4.41
CA PRO A 28 -32.16 -5.68 -2.95
C PRO A 28 -32.33 -7.10 -2.39
N GLU A 29 -33.05 -7.98 -3.07
CA GLU A 29 -33.21 -9.38 -2.71
C GLU A 29 -31.90 -10.18 -2.68
N TRP A 30 -30.83 -9.69 -3.31
CA TRP A 30 -29.53 -10.34 -3.30
C TRP A 30 -28.72 -10.06 -2.02
N VAL A 31 -29.14 -9.10 -1.22
CA VAL A 31 -28.45 -8.75 0.04
C VAL A 31 -28.48 -9.94 1.01
N ASP A 32 -29.65 -10.57 1.14
CA ASP A 32 -29.87 -11.66 2.08
C ASP A 32 -29.79 -13.07 1.43
N ASP A 33 -29.44 -13.15 0.14
CA ASP A 33 -29.27 -14.44 -0.55
C ASP A 33 -28.04 -15.18 0.02
N PRO A 34 -28.21 -16.38 0.63
CA PRO A 34 -27.11 -17.12 1.28
C PRO A 34 -25.94 -17.46 0.36
N GLU A 35 -26.19 -17.57 -0.97
CA GLU A 35 -25.14 -17.86 -1.96
C GLU A 35 -24.41 -16.60 -2.43
N LEU A 36 -25.03 -15.42 -2.28
CA LEU A 36 -24.46 -14.15 -2.74
C LEU A 36 -23.98 -13.26 -1.59
N ARG A 37 -24.47 -13.47 -0.36
CA ARG A 37 -24.01 -12.76 0.84
C ARG A 37 -22.55 -13.06 1.16
N ASP A 38 -22.13 -14.31 1.02
CA ASP A 38 -20.74 -14.73 1.19
C ASP A 38 -19.89 -14.31 -0.01
N ARG A 39 -18.82 -13.56 0.25
CA ARG A 39 -17.91 -13.06 -0.80
C ARG A 39 -17.24 -14.16 -1.60
N LEU A 40 -16.87 -15.27 -0.99
CA LEU A 40 -16.21 -16.39 -1.65
C LEU A 40 -17.19 -17.12 -2.57
N LYS A 41 -18.41 -17.37 -2.09
CA LYS A 41 -19.48 -17.96 -2.90
C LYS A 41 -19.88 -17.07 -4.07
N ARG A 42 -19.87 -15.74 -3.91
CA ARG A 42 -20.11 -14.81 -5.03
C ARG A 42 -19.17 -15.06 -6.21
N GLN A 43 -17.92 -15.49 -5.97
CA GLN A 43 -16.99 -15.77 -7.06
C GLN A 43 -17.45 -16.93 -7.95
N GLU A 44 -18.13 -17.92 -7.38
CA GLU A 44 -18.70 -19.04 -8.13
C GLU A 44 -19.84 -18.60 -9.05
N HIS A 45 -20.53 -17.52 -8.69
CA HIS A 45 -21.66 -16.96 -9.43
C HIS A 45 -21.29 -15.70 -10.24
N ILE A 46 -20.01 -15.38 -10.38
CA ILE A 46 -19.54 -14.11 -10.94
C ILE A 46 -20.10 -13.82 -12.34
N SER A 47 -20.18 -14.80 -13.22
CA SER A 47 -20.70 -14.64 -14.58
C SER A 47 -22.18 -14.22 -14.58
N LYS A 48 -23.00 -14.85 -13.72
CA LYS A 48 -24.42 -14.52 -13.56
C LYS A 48 -24.60 -13.12 -12.97
N ILE A 49 -23.75 -12.77 -12.01
CA ILE A 49 -23.75 -11.43 -11.40
C ILE A 49 -23.42 -10.39 -12.49
N TRP A 50 -22.37 -10.61 -13.27
CA TRP A 50 -21.95 -9.70 -14.34
C TRP A 50 -23.04 -9.51 -15.41
N GLU A 51 -23.67 -10.55 -15.85
CA GLU A 51 -24.77 -10.47 -16.81
C GLU A 51 -25.89 -9.55 -16.30
N LYS A 52 -26.23 -9.64 -15.02
CA LYS A 52 -27.30 -8.87 -14.41
C LYS A 52 -26.94 -7.40 -14.21
N ILE A 53 -25.72 -7.10 -13.75
CA ILE A 53 -25.33 -5.74 -13.35
C ILE A 53 -24.70 -4.91 -14.48
N SER A 54 -24.12 -5.54 -15.52
CA SER A 54 -23.45 -4.84 -16.62
C SER A 54 -24.33 -3.78 -17.31
N PRO A 55 -25.64 -4.02 -17.57
CA PRO A 55 -26.50 -3.00 -18.16
C PRO A 55 -26.60 -1.72 -17.33
N TRP A 56 -26.56 -1.84 -15.99
CA TRP A 56 -26.61 -0.71 -15.08
C TRP A 56 -25.37 0.19 -15.23
N TYR A 57 -24.17 -0.41 -15.35
CA TYR A 57 -22.92 0.31 -15.57
C TYR A 57 -22.85 0.93 -16.96
N LEU A 58 -23.23 0.19 -18.00
CA LEU A 58 -23.20 0.67 -19.39
C LEU A 58 -24.14 1.86 -19.64
N ALA A 59 -25.18 2.00 -18.84
CA ALA A 59 -26.12 3.12 -18.91
C ALA A 59 -25.59 4.41 -18.28
N ARG A 60 -24.52 4.35 -17.47
CA ARG A 60 -24.02 5.46 -16.64
C ARG A 60 -22.59 5.84 -16.95
N GLY A 61 -22.26 7.13 -16.78
CA GLY A 61 -20.88 7.63 -16.84
C GLY A 61 -20.09 7.22 -15.58
N LYS A 62 -18.78 7.01 -15.73
CA LYS A 62 -17.91 6.62 -14.60
C LYS A 62 -17.93 7.66 -13.47
N ARG A 63 -18.03 8.96 -13.79
CA ARG A 63 -18.12 10.04 -12.81
C ARG A 63 -19.46 10.01 -12.07
N GLU A 64 -20.58 9.81 -12.77
CA GLU A 64 -21.90 9.66 -12.18
C GLU A 64 -21.92 8.50 -11.14
N ILE A 65 -21.30 7.38 -11.47
CA ILE A 65 -21.21 6.23 -10.55
C ILE A 65 -20.31 6.55 -9.35
N PHE A 66 -19.23 7.29 -9.57
CA PHE A 66 -18.33 7.71 -8.51
C PHE A 66 -19.01 8.68 -7.52
N GLU A 67 -19.85 9.58 -7.99
CA GLU A 67 -20.67 10.47 -7.16
C GLU A 67 -21.66 9.69 -6.27
N LEU A 68 -22.23 8.59 -6.78
CA LEU A 68 -23.03 7.68 -5.95
C LEU A 68 -22.19 7.02 -4.85
N ALA A 69 -20.95 6.61 -5.15
CA ALA A 69 -20.05 6.07 -4.16
C ALA A 69 -19.66 7.12 -3.10
N LEU A 70 -19.34 8.35 -3.51
CA LEU A 70 -19.02 9.45 -2.59
C LEU A 70 -20.18 9.82 -1.65
N SER A 71 -21.43 9.71 -2.12
CA SER A 71 -22.63 10.04 -1.34
C SER A 71 -23.15 8.89 -0.46
N SER A 72 -22.43 7.77 -0.40
CA SER A 72 -22.84 6.55 0.30
C SER A 72 -21.63 5.88 0.98
N PRO A 73 -21.85 4.91 1.87
CA PRO A 73 -20.74 4.14 2.43
C PRO A 73 -20.08 3.16 1.44
N TRP A 74 -20.50 3.10 0.19
CA TRP A 74 -19.94 2.21 -0.82
C TRP A 74 -18.53 2.63 -1.21
N ALA A 75 -17.57 1.72 -1.10
CA ALA A 75 -16.23 1.92 -1.63
C ALA A 75 -16.23 1.69 -3.15
N GLY A 76 -15.76 2.65 -3.92
CA GLY A 76 -15.66 2.52 -5.37
C GLY A 76 -14.90 3.67 -5.99
N GLY A 77 -14.33 3.46 -7.17
CA GLY A 77 -13.54 4.48 -7.85
C GLY A 77 -13.63 4.39 -9.37
N MET A 78 -13.63 5.53 -10.03
CA MET A 78 -13.55 5.58 -11.49
C MET A 78 -12.12 5.26 -11.97
N VAL A 79 -11.99 4.59 -13.12
CA VAL A 79 -10.68 4.47 -13.76
C VAL A 79 -10.34 5.82 -14.38
N MET A 80 -9.42 6.53 -13.72
CA MET A 80 -8.99 7.86 -14.16
C MET A 80 -7.94 7.76 -15.26
N THR A 81 -8.10 8.61 -16.25
CA THR A 81 -7.09 8.88 -17.27
C THR A 81 -6.22 10.07 -16.85
N PRO A 82 -5.03 10.28 -17.46
CA PRO A 82 -4.24 11.49 -17.22
C PRO A 82 -4.99 12.79 -17.50
N LEU A 83 -5.91 12.83 -18.48
CA LEU A 83 -6.76 14.01 -18.74
C LEU A 83 -7.83 14.20 -17.66
N ASP A 84 -8.38 13.11 -17.08
CA ASP A 84 -9.27 13.23 -15.91
C ASP A 84 -8.53 13.84 -14.73
N ALA A 85 -7.28 13.43 -14.49
CA ALA A 85 -6.46 13.95 -13.38
C ALA A 85 -6.18 15.47 -13.54
N LEU A 86 -5.96 15.95 -14.77
CA LEU A 86 -5.73 17.37 -15.03
C LEU A 86 -6.96 18.26 -14.76
N SER A 87 -8.15 17.69 -14.68
CA SER A 87 -9.41 18.39 -14.42
C SER A 87 -10.13 17.90 -13.16
N ASP A 88 -9.42 17.15 -12.31
CA ASP A 88 -9.99 16.59 -11.10
C ASP A 88 -10.03 17.61 -9.96
N GLU A 89 -11.22 17.87 -9.45
CA GLU A 89 -11.48 18.85 -8.39
C GLU A 89 -10.76 18.55 -7.08
N HIS A 90 -10.53 17.28 -6.77
CA HIS A 90 -9.84 16.87 -5.56
C HIS A 90 -8.34 17.12 -5.65
N LEU A 91 -7.70 16.73 -6.76
CA LEU A 91 -6.29 17.01 -7.00
C LEU A 91 -6.01 18.51 -7.09
N GLU A 92 -6.96 19.29 -7.66
CA GLU A 92 -6.89 20.76 -7.69
C GLU A 92 -7.00 21.35 -6.27
N ALA A 93 -8.03 21.00 -5.51
CA ALA A 93 -8.27 21.49 -4.15
C ALA A 93 -7.08 21.18 -3.22
N ARG A 94 -6.44 20.03 -3.41
CA ARG A 94 -5.27 19.64 -2.66
C ARG A 94 -3.96 20.30 -3.14
N GLY A 95 -3.98 20.98 -4.29
CA GLY A 95 -2.79 21.58 -4.90
C GLY A 95 -1.72 20.54 -5.24
N TYR A 96 -2.16 19.36 -5.66
CA TYR A 96 -1.26 18.24 -5.98
C TYR A 96 -0.54 18.43 -7.32
N LEU A 97 -1.21 19.04 -8.29
CA LEU A 97 -0.67 19.34 -9.60
C LEU A 97 -0.16 20.77 -9.65
N GLY A 98 0.97 20.98 -10.28
CA GLY A 98 1.57 22.30 -10.46
C GLY A 98 2.20 22.49 -11.83
N GLU A 99 2.37 23.76 -12.21
CA GLU A 99 3.04 24.12 -13.45
C GLU A 99 4.56 23.92 -13.31
N VAL A 100 5.17 23.26 -14.28
CA VAL A 100 6.62 23.11 -14.39
C VAL A 100 7.08 23.67 -15.73
N LEU A 101 8.24 24.29 -15.76
CA LEU A 101 8.86 24.80 -16.99
C LEU A 101 9.79 23.72 -17.57
N THR A 102 9.56 23.38 -18.82
CA THR A 102 10.42 22.46 -19.57
C THR A 102 11.07 23.20 -20.74
N PRO A 103 12.13 22.67 -21.37
CA PRO A 103 12.70 23.27 -22.58
C PRO A 103 11.70 23.42 -23.74
N GLN A 104 10.61 22.63 -23.74
CA GLN A 104 9.54 22.68 -24.73
C GLN A 104 8.38 23.59 -24.34
N GLY A 105 8.43 24.24 -23.17
CA GLY A 105 7.41 25.14 -22.65
C GLY A 105 6.79 24.66 -21.32
N LYS A 106 5.61 25.19 -20.99
CA LYS A 106 4.91 24.88 -19.76
C LYS A 106 4.25 23.50 -19.83
N ALA A 107 4.37 22.75 -18.75
CA ALA A 107 3.68 21.49 -18.53
C ALA A 107 3.05 21.47 -17.13
N VAL A 108 2.12 20.57 -16.89
CA VAL A 108 1.58 20.28 -15.56
C VAL A 108 2.13 18.92 -15.09
N ALA A 109 2.58 18.87 -13.85
CA ALA A 109 3.14 17.67 -13.24
C ALA A 109 2.70 17.49 -11.78
N PRO A 110 2.76 16.28 -11.21
CA PRO A 110 2.74 16.09 -9.77
C PRO A 110 3.89 16.86 -9.11
N VAL A 111 3.60 17.65 -8.07
CA VAL A 111 4.62 18.52 -7.46
C VAL A 111 5.09 18.05 -6.10
N ARG A 112 4.38 17.12 -5.46
CA ARG A 112 4.75 16.60 -4.14
C ARG A 112 4.12 15.23 -3.85
N PRO A 113 4.82 14.33 -3.14
CA PRO A 113 4.26 13.04 -2.72
C PRO A 113 3.41 13.14 -1.45
N PHE A 114 3.50 14.22 -0.67
CA PHE A 114 2.75 14.48 0.56
C PHE A 114 2.74 15.97 0.90
N LYS A 115 1.79 16.41 1.71
CA LYS A 115 1.74 17.76 2.27
C LYS A 115 2.43 17.79 3.63
N ALA A 116 3.33 18.74 3.84
CA ALA A 116 3.94 19.01 5.13
C ALA A 116 4.07 20.52 5.34
N PRO A 117 3.80 21.04 6.56
CA PRO A 117 3.98 22.45 6.86
C PRO A 117 5.42 22.90 6.64
N GLY A 118 5.61 24.08 6.06
CA GLY A 118 6.95 24.64 5.87
C GLY A 118 7.78 24.01 4.76
N LEU A 119 7.26 23.03 4.03
CA LEU A 119 7.86 22.56 2.78
C LEU A 119 7.24 23.31 1.59
N PRO A 120 7.79 24.44 1.18
CA PRO A 120 7.29 25.16 0.01
C PRO A 120 7.59 24.32 -1.24
N ILE A 121 6.60 24.19 -2.10
CA ILE A 121 6.81 23.67 -3.43
C ILE A 121 7.15 24.85 -4.31
N THR A 122 8.40 24.95 -4.66
CA THR A 122 8.81 25.87 -5.72
C THR A 122 9.07 25.01 -6.96
N PRO A 123 8.19 25.06 -7.97
CA PRO A 123 8.46 24.41 -9.24
C PRO A 123 9.78 24.98 -9.77
N GLN A 124 10.76 24.12 -9.97
CA GLN A 124 12.00 24.52 -10.63
C GLN A 124 11.88 24.27 -12.12
N ALA A 125 12.50 25.14 -12.92
CA ALA A 125 12.63 24.88 -14.33
C ALA A 125 13.50 23.64 -14.54
N VAL A 126 13.11 22.77 -15.47
CA VAL A 126 13.94 21.65 -15.88
C VAL A 126 15.10 22.21 -16.69
N SER A 127 16.31 22.01 -16.23
CA SER A 127 17.53 22.42 -16.92
C SER A 127 17.74 21.64 -18.22
N GLU A 128 18.42 22.23 -19.18
CA GLU A 128 18.92 21.49 -20.35
C GLU A 128 19.96 20.45 -19.92
N MET A 129 20.08 19.38 -20.69
CA MET A 129 21.05 18.32 -20.41
C MET A 129 22.47 18.88 -20.38
N GLY A 130 23.16 18.69 -19.26
CA GLY A 130 24.53 19.16 -19.06
C GLY A 130 24.67 20.65 -18.68
N ALA A 131 23.57 21.36 -18.45
CA ALA A 131 23.59 22.77 -18.03
C ALA A 131 24.05 22.97 -16.59
N ASP A 132 23.74 22.02 -15.70
CA ASP A 132 24.11 22.12 -14.29
C ASP A 132 25.45 21.42 -14.03
N GLN A 133 26.36 22.14 -13.38
CA GLN A 133 27.61 21.57 -12.86
C GLN A 133 27.47 21.40 -11.35
N LEU A 134 27.90 20.25 -10.84
CA LEU A 134 28.02 20.03 -9.41
C LEU A 134 29.18 20.86 -8.89
N ASP A 135 28.90 21.97 -8.25
CA ASP A 135 29.84 22.64 -7.38
C ASP A 135 30.00 21.80 -6.11
N VAL A 136 30.98 20.92 -6.11
CA VAL A 136 31.40 20.21 -4.91
C VAL A 136 32.17 21.22 -4.04
N THR A 137 31.45 21.98 -3.23
CA THR A 137 32.09 22.78 -2.19
C THR A 137 32.61 21.84 -1.12
N ASP A 138 33.90 21.93 -0.80
CA ASP A 138 34.65 21.09 0.16
C ASP A 138 34.25 21.30 1.65
N SER A 139 33.11 21.84 1.92
CA SER A 139 32.59 21.96 3.28
C SER A 139 31.69 20.79 3.62
N PRO A 140 32.19 19.79 4.37
CA PRO A 140 31.31 18.74 4.88
C PRO A 140 30.30 19.40 5.82
N ARG A 141 29.03 19.41 5.45
CA ARG A 141 27.96 19.67 6.40
C ARG A 141 27.98 18.52 7.40
N SER A 142 28.52 18.74 8.60
CA SER A 142 28.33 17.78 9.68
C SER A 142 26.87 17.82 10.10
N LEU A 143 26.07 16.94 9.53
CA LEU A 143 24.72 16.70 10.00
C LEU A 143 24.85 15.72 11.18
N GLU A 144 24.58 16.18 12.39
CA GLU A 144 24.39 15.28 13.53
C GLU A 144 23.05 14.57 13.35
N LEU A 145 23.09 13.38 12.78
CA LEU A 145 21.94 12.52 12.63
C LEU A 145 21.85 11.56 13.82
N ARG A 146 20.67 11.44 14.42
CA ARG A 146 20.41 10.36 15.39
C ARG A 146 20.54 8.99 14.73
N SER A 147 20.96 8.00 15.52
CA SER A 147 20.91 6.61 15.08
C SER A 147 19.45 6.17 14.90
N PHE A 148 19.18 5.33 13.92
CA PHE A 148 17.87 4.69 13.77
C PHE A 148 17.44 3.91 15.03
N SER A 149 18.41 3.34 15.76
CA SER A 149 18.13 2.62 17.03
C SER A 149 17.62 3.52 18.16
N ASP A 150 17.77 4.83 18.03
CA ASP A 150 17.32 5.81 19.02
C ASP A 150 15.96 6.41 18.66
N MET A 151 15.36 5.91 17.56
CA MET A 151 14.05 6.35 17.07
C MET A 151 12.96 5.34 17.43
N ARG A 152 11.79 5.85 17.74
CA ARG A 152 10.59 5.06 18.04
C ARG A 152 9.37 5.56 17.29
N LEU A 153 8.72 4.66 16.56
CA LEU A 153 7.50 4.89 15.81
C LEU A 153 6.32 4.18 16.50
N LEU A 154 5.26 4.91 16.81
CA LEU A 154 3.95 4.35 17.10
C LEU A 154 3.21 4.11 15.79
N GLU A 155 2.67 2.91 15.59
CA GLU A 155 2.02 2.53 14.36
C GLU A 155 0.56 2.14 14.61
N MET A 156 -0.37 3.07 14.38
CA MET A 156 -1.82 2.83 14.42
C MET A 156 -2.32 2.52 13.02
N THR A 157 -2.09 1.31 12.56
CA THR A 157 -2.35 0.93 11.16
C THR A 157 -2.96 -0.45 11.06
N ILE A 158 -3.70 -0.68 9.95
CA ILE A 158 -4.30 -1.97 9.63
C ILE A 158 -4.03 -2.32 8.16
N SER A 159 -4.23 -3.59 7.81
CA SER A 159 -4.11 -4.14 6.46
C SER A 159 -2.69 -4.07 5.90
N TRP A 160 -2.43 -3.34 4.81
CA TRP A 160 -1.14 -3.39 4.12
C TRP A 160 -0.40 -2.05 4.12
N ALA A 161 -1.02 -0.99 3.60
CA ALA A 161 -0.34 0.29 3.33
C ALA A 161 0.38 0.87 4.55
N GLY A 162 -0.33 0.97 5.68
CA GLY A 162 0.23 1.46 6.93
C GLY A 162 1.25 0.53 7.55
N PRO A 163 0.95 -0.78 7.76
CA PRO A 163 1.92 -1.72 8.30
C PRO A 163 3.20 -1.87 7.46
N TYR A 164 3.14 -1.56 6.17
CA TYR A 164 4.33 -1.58 5.32
C TYR A 164 5.37 -0.52 5.70
N VAL A 165 4.94 0.58 6.34
CA VAL A 165 5.86 1.61 6.90
C VAL A 165 6.81 0.99 7.93
N GLY A 166 6.25 0.35 8.95
CA GLY A 166 7.04 -0.34 9.97
C GLY A 166 7.83 -1.52 9.41
N ASN A 167 7.32 -2.21 8.39
CA ASN A 167 8.05 -3.28 7.71
C ASN A 167 9.34 -2.78 7.01
N ILE A 168 9.39 -1.52 6.60
CA ILE A 168 10.59 -0.87 6.06
C ILE A 168 11.50 -0.39 7.19
N LEU A 169 10.93 0.24 8.23
CA LEU A 169 11.68 0.95 9.25
C LEU A 169 12.26 0.02 10.34
N ALA A 170 11.56 -1.02 10.74
CA ALA A 170 12.03 -1.95 11.79
C ALA A 170 13.36 -2.65 11.43
N PRO A 171 13.58 -3.15 10.20
CA PRO A 171 14.87 -3.71 9.81
C PRO A 171 16.04 -2.71 9.87
N LEU A 172 15.77 -1.40 9.74
CA LEU A 172 16.78 -0.34 9.89
C LEU A 172 17.20 -0.14 11.34
N GLY A 173 16.44 -0.65 12.30
CA GLY A 173 16.71 -0.57 13.72
C GLY A 173 15.76 0.34 14.50
N ILE A 174 14.84 1.04 13.84
CA ILE A 174 13.79 1.84 14.49
C ILE A 174 12.88 0.91 15.30
N GLU A 175 12.62 1.28 16.56
CA GLU A 175 11.63 0.56 17.35
C GLU A 175 10.22 0.91 16.88
N VAL A 176 9.55 -0.05 16.28
CA VAL A 176 8.16 0.11 15.80
C VAL A 176 7.22 -0.59 16.76
N ILE A 177 6.32 0.16 17.37
CA ILE A 177 5.27 -0.32 18.28
C ILE A 177 3.94 -0.25 17.54
N LYS A 178 3.43 -1.41 17.14
CA LYS A 178 2.09 -1.53 16.55
C LYS A 178 1.05 -1.41 17.66
N ILE A 179 0.16 -0.45 17.53
CA ILE A 179 -0.95 -0.24 18.44
C ILE A 179 -2.17 -0.94 17.86
N GLU A 180 -2.63 -1.99 18.53
CA GLU A 180 -3.82 -2.73 18.15
C GLU A 180 -4.98 -2.54 19.13
N SER A 181 -6.16 -2.99 18.75
CA SER A 181 -7.38 -2.96 19.54
C SER A 181 -8.16 -4.25 19.34
N LEU A 182 -8.99 -4.62 20.30
CA LEU A 182 -9.90 -5.77 20.16
C LEU A 182 -11.05 -5.50 19.18
N SER A 183 -11.38 -4.22 18.94
CA SER A 183 -12.47 -3.85 18.02
C SER A 183 -12.28 -2.40 17.53
N PRO A 184 -12.02 -2.17 16.23
CA PRO A 184 -11.64 -3.18 15.25
C PRO A 184 -10.19 -3.63 15.43
N PHE A 185 -9.88 -4.87 15.10
CA PHE A 185 -8.49 -5.38 15.04
C PHE A 185 -8.04 -5.50 13.57
N ASP A 186 -6.74 -5.78 13.36
CA ASP A 186 -6.19 -5.85 12.01
C ASP A 186 -6.74 -7.07 11.25
N GLY A 187 -7.50 -6.81 10.18
CA GLY A 187 -8.12 -7.85 9.35
C GLY A 187 -7.12 -8.84 8.72
N PHE A 188 -5.83 -8.47 8.62
CA PHE A 188 -4.81 -9.40 8.15
C PHE A 188 -4.49 -10.52 9.15
N ARG A 189 -4.82 -10.37 10.44
CA ARG A 189 -4.76 -11.47 11.42
C ARG A 189 -5.83 -12.52 11.17
N THR A 190 -6.99 -12.14 10.61
CA THR A 190 -8.15 -13.02 10.46
C THR A 190 -8.31 -13.60 9.07
N GLN A 191 -7.44 -13.26 8.15
CA GLN A 191 -7.43 -13.96 6.87
C GLN A 191 -7.20 -15.44 7.14
N ARG A 192 -8.27 -16.22 6.88
CA ARG A 192 -8.26 -17.66 7.14
C ARG A 192 -7.02 -18.28 6.51
N PRO A 193 -6.28 -19.10 7.25
CA PRO A 193 -5.22 -19.92 6.68
C PRO A 193 -5.68 -20.74 5.47
N TYR A 194 -6.99 -21.08 5.40
CA TYR A 194 -7.61 -21.85 4.32
C TYR A 194 -7.71 -21.08 3.00
N ASP A 195 -7.91 -19.76 3.04
CA ASP A 195 -8.11 -18.98 1.83
C ASP A 195 -6.79 -18.70 1.09
N HIS A 196 -5.65 -18.79 1.80
CA HIS A 196 -4.33 -18.48 1.28
C HIS A 196 -3.27 -19.55 1.58
N GLY A 197 -3.70 -20.78 1.87
CA GLY A 197 -2.83 -21.92 1.99
C GLY A 197 -2.26 -22.15 3.39
N MET A 198 -3.11 -22.57 4.32
CA MET A 198 -2.62 -23.26 5.51
C MET A 198 -1.76 -24.43 5.06
N ARG A 199 -0.55 -24.52 5.60
CA ARG A 199 0.30 -25.68 5.29
C ARG A 199 -0.33 -26.94 5.88
N PRO A 200 -0.30 -28.06 5.17
CA PRO A 200 -0.68 -29.34 5.77
C PRO A 200 0.01 -29.54 7.13
N GLY A 201 -0.74 -29.91 8.15
CA GLY A 201 -0.24 -30.09 9.52
C GLY A 201 -0.41 -28.87 10.44
N GLN A 202 -1.02 -27.79 9.97
CA GLN A 202 -1.33 -26.60 10.79
C GLN A 202 -2.80 -26.53 11.24
N GLU A 203 -3.58 -27.58 11.00
CA GLU A 203 -5.01 -27.68 11.33
C GLU A 203 -5.27 -27.47 12.83
N HIS A 204 -4.33 -27.88 13.70
CA HIS A 204 -4.38 -27.69 15.15
C HIS A 204 -4.46 -26.21 15.56
N LEU A 205 -3.98 -25.28 14.73
CA LEU A 205 -4.02 -23.84 15.05
C LEU A 205 -5.46 -23.30 15.14
N VAL A 206 -6.39 -23.94 14.45
CA VAL A 206 -7.82 -23.61 14.54
C VAL A 206 -8.40 -24.15 15.83
N GLU A 207 -8.02 -25.38 16.20
CA GLU A 207 -8.46 -26.04 17.43
C GLU A 207 -7.96 -25.28 18.66
N ASP A 208 -6.71 -24.79 18.62
CA ASP A 208 -6.08 -24.01 19.70
C ASP A 208 -6.48 -22.54 19.72
N ASN A 209 -7.42 -22.10 18.88
CA ASN A 209 -7.83 -20.70 18.71
C ASN A 209 -6.66 -19.74 18.40
N ARG A 210 -5.61 -20.21 17.74
CA ARG A 210 -4.40 -19.43 17.40
C ARG A 210 -4.26 -19.16 15.91
N PHE A 211 -5.30 -19.39 15.13
CA PHE A 211 -5.27 -19.23 13.67
C PHE A 211 -4.92 -17.77 13.25
N TYR A 212 -5.27 -16.78 14.04
CA TYR A 212 -4.97 -15.38 13.78
C TYR A 212 -3.47 -15.04 13.94
N GLU A 213 -2.69 -15.90 14.58
CA GLU A 213 -1.23 -15.78 14.61
C GLU A 213 -0.57 -16.40 13.37
N ALA A 214 -1.31 -17.20 12.62
CA ALA A 214 -0.84 -17.85 11.40
C ALA A 214 -1.10 -17.02 10.13
N GLY A 215 -1.68 -15.82 10.25
CA GLY A 215 -2.01 -14.93 9.14
C GLY A 215 -0.77 -14.58 8.29
N GLY A 216 -0.66 -15.17 7.10
CA GLY A 216 0.52 -14.99 6.24
C GLY A 216 0.77 -13.55 5.83
N LEU A 217 -0.29 -12.77 5.57
CA LEU A 217 -0.17 -11.35 5.22
C LEU A 217 0.22 -10.51 6.43
N PHE A 218 -0.38 -10.78 7.62
CA PHE A 218 0.02 -10.10 8.85
C PHE A 218 1.50 -10.33 9.14
N ASN A 219 1.93 -11.59 9.11
CA ASN A 219 3.32 -11.98 9.38
C ASN A 219 4.29 -11.40 8.34
N ALA A 220 3.87 -11.20 7.10
CA ALA A 220 4.72 -10.65 6.05
C ALA A 220 5.07 -9.17 6.26
N VAL A 221 4.16 -8.37 6.85
CA VAL A 221 4.33 -6.91 6.94
C VAL A 221 4.55 -6.39 8.36
N ASN A 222 4.59 -7.29 9.37
CA ASN A 222 4.77 -6.88 10.78
C ASN A 222 6.04 -7.44 11.44
N LYS A 223 6.96 -8.00 10.68
CA LYS A 223 8.24 -8.52 11.18
C LYS A 223 9.04 -7.47 11.94
N GLY A 224 9.56 -7.86 13.10
CA GLY A 224 10.45 -7.01 13.90
C GLY A 224 9.76 -5.88 14.67
N LYS A 225 8.42 -5.84 14.66
CA LYS A 225 7.64 -4.90 15.47
C LYS A 225 7.34 -5.47 16.85
N LYS A 226 6.94 -4.58 17.75
CA LYS A 226 6.28 -4.92 19.02
C LYS A 226 4.77 -4.72 18.88
N ASP A 227 3.99 -5.49 19.63
CA ASP A 227 2.54 -5.34 19.68
C ASP A 227 2.08 -4.79 21.04
N CYS A 228 1.22 -3.79 21.00
CA CYS A 228 0.66 -3.17 22.19
C CYS A 228 -0.85 -2.95 21.99
N VAL A 229 -1.65 -3.69 22.74
CA VAL A 229 -3.10 -3.67 22.64
C VAL A 229 -3.69 -2.65 23.61
N ILE A 230 -4.34 -1.61 23.07
CA ILE A 230 -4.92 -0.50 23.85
C ILE A 230 -6.31 -0.15 23.31
N ASN A 231 -7.30 -0.06 24.19
CA ASN A 231 -8.60 0.48 23.88
C ASN A 231 -8.56 2.02 23.94
N ILE A 232 -8.11 2.65 22.87
CA ILE A 232 -7.98 4.13 22.79
C ILE A 232 -9.36 4.84 22.86
N ALA A 233 -10.45 4.15 22.57
CA ALA A 233 -11.78 4.74 22.70
C ALA A 233 -12.16 5.01 24.16
N SER A 234 -11.58 4.31 25.14
CA SER A 234 -11.71 4.64 26.56
C SER A 234 -10.77 5.78 26.95
N GLU A 235 -11.17 6.55 27.97
CA GLU A 235 -10.33 7.64 28.49
C GLU A 235 -9.01 7.12 29.08
N GLU A 236 -9.09 6.04 29.85
CA GLU A 236 -7.92 5.42 30.51
C GLU A 236 -6.97 4.82 29.46
N GLY A 237 -7.48 4.13 28.44
CA GLY A 237 -6.68 3.60 27.35
C GLY A 237 -6.03 4.72 26.53
N ARG A 238 -6.77 5.80 26.25
CA ARG A 238 -6.20 6.98 25.59
C ARG A 238 -5.10 7.62 26.43
N ASN A 239 -5.29 7.75 27.73
CA ASN A 239 -4.26 8.28 28.63
C ASN A 239 -3.00 7.40 28.65
N ALA A 240 -3.17 6.07 28.65
CA ALA A 240 -2.05 5.14 28.52
C ALA A 240 -1.31 5.30 27.18
N PHE A 241 -2.04 5.49 26.07
CA PHE A 241 -1.44 5.78 24.77
C PHE A 241 -0.66 7.11 24.77
N LEU A 242 -1.20 8.17 25.39
CA LEU A 242 -0.51 9.47 25.48
C LEU A 242 0.81 9.37 26.25
N LYS A 243 0.94 8.42 27.20
CA LYS A 243 2.23 8.12 27.85
C LYS A 243 3.27 7.53 26.88
N LEU A 244 2.83 6.78 25.87
CA LEU A 244 3.72 6.31 24.82
C LEU A 244 4.16 7.46 23.89
N VAL A 245 3.26 8.42 23.62
CA VAL A 245 3.53 9.62 22.81
C VAL A 245 4.63 10.47 23.44
N GLU A 246 4.63 10.64 24.79
CA GLU A 246 5.67 11.39 25.52
C GLU A 246 7.09 10.93 25.18
N ASN A 247 7.28 9.64 24.91
CA ASN A 247 8.58 8.99 24.74
C ASN A 247 8.78 8.37 23.34
N SER A 248 8.07 8.87 22.34
CA SER A 248 8.17 8.39 20.94
C SER A 248 8.39 9.56 19.99
N ASP A 249 8.90 9.28 18.79
CA ASP A 249 9.23 10.31 17.80
C ASP A 249 8.03 10.65 16.91
N GLY A 250 7.10 9.73 16.74
CA GLY A 250 5.90 10.03 15.98
C GLY A 250 4.95 8.86 15.83
N LEU A 251 3.89 9.13 15.07
CA LEU A 251 2.77 8.24 14.77
C LEU A 251 2.57 8.14 13.27
N VAL A 252 2.36 6.92 12.77
CA VAL A 252 1.78 6.68 11.45
C VAL A 252 0.39 6.08 11.59
N ALA A 253 -0.60 6.63 10.86
CA ALA A 253 -1.98 6.14 10.88
C ALA A 253 -2.57 6.12 9.47
N ASN A 254 -3.19 4.99 9.07
CA ASN A 254 -3.83 4.83 7.76
C ASN A 254 -5.36 4.75 7.81
N PHE A 255 -5.95 5.26 8.87
CA PHE A 255 -7.40 5.40 9.01
C PHE A 255 -7.95 6.59 8.23
N SER A 256 -9.28 6.61 8.02
CA SER A 256 -9.97 7.77 7.45
C SER A 256 -9.67 9.07 8.19
N ALA A 257 -9.80 10.19 7.50
CA ALA A 257 -9.37 11.51 7.98
C ALA A 257 -9.96 11.92 9.36
N HIS A 258 -11.18 11.49 9.67
CA HIS A 258 -11.88 11.86 10.89
C HIS A 258 -11.55 10.99 12.13
N VAL A 259 -10.86 9.84 11.96
CA VAL A 259 -10.71 8.84 13.05
C VAL A 259 -9.81 9.36 14.18
N LEU A 260 -8.62 9.88 13.88
CA LEU A 260 -7.74 10.40 14.95
C LEU A 260 -8.39 11.56 15.74
N PRO A 261 -9.02 12.58 15.11
CA PRO A 261 -9.76 13.61 15.83
C PRO A 261 -10.92 13.06 16.69
N GLN A 262 -11.68 12.09 16.20
CA GLN A 262 -12.75 11.45 16.96
C GLN A 262 -12.25 10.68 18.19
N LEU A 263 -11.04 10.16 18.14
CA LEU A 263 -10.38 9.51 19.27
C LEU A 263 -9.70 10.51 20.22
N GLY A 264 -9.78 11.83 19.96
CA GLY A 264 -9.09 12.85 20.73
C GLY A 264 -7.56 12.83 20.54
N LEU A 265 -7.09 12.36 19.39
CA LEU A 265 -5.68 12.25 18.99
C LEU A 265 -5.38 13.16 17.79
N ASP A 266 -6.03 14.33 17.72
CA ASP A 266 -5.65 15.35 16.75
C ASP A 266 -4.20 15.84 16.99
N PHE A 267 -3.60 16.41 15.95
CA PHE A 267 -2.20 16.81 15.99
C PHE A 267 -1.88 17.79 17.13
N GLU A 268 -2.76 18.75 17.41
CA GLU A 268 -2.55 19.74 18.47
C GLU A 268 -2.53 19.09 19.85
N THR A 269 -3.40 18.13 20.09
CA THR A 269 -3.40 17.32 21.33
C THR A 269 -2.08 16.55 21.48
N LEU A 270 -1.64 15.85 20.43
CA LEU A 270 -0.40 15.08 20.45
C LEU A 270 0.84 15.98 20.63
N LYS A 271 0.85 17.15 19.98
CA LYS A 271 1.92 18.15 20.09
C LYS A 271 2.03 18.78 21.47
N GLN A 272 0.90 18.94 22.19
CA GLN A 272 0.93 19.40 23.58
C GLN A 272 1.64 18.40 24.49
N VAL A 273 1.50 17.10 24.22
CA VAL A 273 2.17 16.03 24.97
C VAL A 273 3.65 15.94 24.61
N ASN A 274 3.96 15.98 23.32
CA ASN A 274 5.33 15.96 22.83
C ASN A 274 5.53 16.99 21.70
N PRO A 275 6.16 18.15 21.99
CA PRO A 275 6.32 19.23 21.01
C PRO A 275 7.08 18.87 19.74
N LYS A 276 7.87 17.78 19.75
CA LYS A 276 8.62 17.29 18.59
C LYS A 276 7.92 16.16 17.85
N PHE A 277 6.74 15.74 18.29
CA PHE A 277 6.05 14.58 17.76
C PHE A 277 5.64 14.76 16.29
N VAL A 278 5.95 13.78 15.47
CA VAL A 278 5.62 13.77 14.03
C VAL A 278 4.42 12.88 13.80
N VAL A 279 3.40 13.37 13.12
CA VAL A 279 2.22 12.58 12.76
C VAL A 279 2.15 12.44 11.26
N VAL A 280 2.21 11.20 10.73
CA VAL A 280 1.98 10.91 9.33
C VAL A 280 0.59 10.28 9.19
N ARG A 281 -0.32 11.02 8.60
CA ARG A 281 -1.67 10.53 8.27
C ARG A 281 -1.69 10.12 6.82
N MET A 282 -2.10 8.86 6.54
CA MET A 282 -2.07 8.31 5.19
C MET A 282 -3.41 7.65 4.78
N PRO A 283 -4.54 8.41 4.84
CA PRO A 283 -5.81 7.92 4.32
C PRO A 283 -5.77 7.75 2.79
N ALA A 284 -6.77 7.10 2.23
CA ALA A 284 -6.84 6.83 0.79
C ALA A 284 -6.70 8.11 -0.07
N PHE A 285 -7.40 9.18 0.31
CA PHE A 285 -7.49 10.41 -0.48
C PHE A 285 -6.93 11.67 0.23
N GLY A 286 -6.22 11.50 1.34
CA GLY A 286 -5.71 12.63 2.14
C GLY A 286 -6.72 13.11 3.18
N VAL A 287 -6.29 14.06 4.02
CA VAL A 287 -7.09 14.55 5.16
C VAL A 287 -8.05 15.68 4.79
N ASP A 288 -7.90 16.26 3.62
CA ASP A 288 -8.73 17.36 3.10
C ASP A 288 -9.14 17.14 1.64
N GLY A 289 -9.99 18.03 1.12
CA GLY A 289 -10.49 17.98 -0.25
C GLY A 289 -11.77 17.16 -0.41
N PRO A 290 -12.41 17.25 -1.59
CA PRO A 290 -13.74 16.68 -1.86
C PRO A 290 -13.87 15.17 -1.61
N TYR A 291 -12.78 14.39 -1.68
CA TYR A 291 -12.80 12.93 -1.52
C TYR A 291 -12.26 12.45 -0.17
N SER A 292 -11.99 13.36 0.79
CA SER A 292 -11.36 13.02 2.08
C SER A 292 -12.14 11.97 2.89
N ASP A 293 -13.47 11.94 2.75
CA ASP A 293 -14.34 10.97 3.44
C ASP A 293 -14.58 9.68 2.63
N ALA A 294 -14.09 9.62 1.39
CA ALA A 294 -14.26 8.45 0.55
C ALA A 294 -13.43 7.26 1.06
N VAL A 295 -14.02 6.07 0.95
CA VAL A 295 -13.33 4.82 1.28
C VAL A 295 -12.57 4.32 0.06
N GLY A 296 -11.26 4.10 0.21
CA GLY A 296 -10.41 3.56 -0.84
C GLY A 296 -9.68 2.30 -0.38
N TYR A 297 -9.64 1.31 -1.27
CA TYR A 297 -8.79 0.12 -1.16
C TYR A 297 -7.74 0.14 -2.25
N GLY A 298 -6.71 -0.68 -2.15
CA GLY A 298 -5.62 -0.71 -3.13
C GLY A 298 -6.08 -0.79 -4.59
N SER A 299 -7.08 -1.61 -4.90
CA SER A 299 -7.65 -1.72 -6.27
C SER A 299 -8.37 -0.45 -6.72
N ILE A 300 -9.05 0.26 -5.81
CA ILE A 300 -9.75 1.52 -6.09
C ILE A 300 -8.72 2.63 -6.34
N ILE A 301 -7.71 2.71 -5.48
CA ILE A 301 -6.63 3.69 -5.60
C ILE A 301 -5.81 3.45 -6.87
N GLU A 302 -5.59 2.18 -7.26
CA GLU A 302 -4.93 1.82 -8.52
C GLU A 302 -5.74 2.30 -9.74
N ALA A 303 -7.07 2.14 -9.69
CA ALA A 303 -7.96 2.63 -10.73
C ALA A 303 -7.91 4.16 -10.83
N MET A 304 -8.01 4.86 -9.71
CA MET A 304 -8.03 6.32 -9.65
C MET A 304 -6.64 6.95 -9.85
N GLY A 305 -5.55 6.25 -9.55
CA GLY A 305 -4.16 6.70 -9.70
C GLY A 305 -3.57 6.52 -11.11
N GLY A 306 -4.39 6.23 -12.11
CA GLY A 306 -4.02 6.21 -13.53
C GLY A 306 -3.35 4.93 -14.03
N ILE A 307 -2.94 4.01 -13.16
CA ILE A 307 -2.24 2.78 -13.55
C ILE A 307 -3.20 1.84 -14.30
N ALA A 308 -4.41 1.61 -13.77
CA ALA A 308 -5.39 0.72 -14.42
C ALA A 308 -5.77 1.15 -15.84
N HIS A 309 -5.74 2.46 -16.14
CA HIS A 309 -5.96 2.97 -17.50
C HIS A 309 -4.85 2.57 -18.47
N ARG A 310 -3.61 2.51 -18.00
CA ARG A 310 -2.40 2.29 -18.81
C ARG A 310 -1.96 0.84 -18.87
N GLN A 311 -2.44 -0.01 -17.97
CA GLN A 311 -2.07 -1.42 -17.88
C GLN A 311 -2.83 -2.28 -18.88
N GLY A 312 -2.14 -3.16 -19.59
CA GLY A 312 -2.70 -4.13 -20.54
C GLY A 312 -2.42 -3.81 -22.00
N TYR A 313 -3.09 -4.52 -22.88
CA TYR A 313 -2.95 -4.38 -24.32
C TYR A 313 -3.95 -3.36 -24.88
N GLU A 314 -3.62 -2.74 -26.01
CA GLU A 314 -4.42 -1.67 -26.63
C GLU A 314 -5.86 -2.08 -26.92
N HIS A 315 -6.08 -3.34 -27.29
CA HIS A 315 -7.40 -3.90 -27.64
C HIS A 315 -8.18 -4.46 -26.43
N GLU A 316 -7.58 -4.44 -25.24
CA GLU A 316 -8.21 -4.93 -24.01
C GLU A 316 -8.89 -3.82 -23.21
N GLU A 317 -9.76 -4.21 -22.27
CA GLU A 317 -10.36 -3.30 -21.31
C GLU A 317 -9.34 -2.93 -20.20
N ALA A 318 -9.59 -1.83 -19.51
CA ALA A 318 -8.77 -1.41 -18.36
C ALA A 318 -8.83 -2.47 -17.24
N ARG A 319 -7.69 -2.73 -16.60
CA ARG A 319 -7.55 -3.75 -15.56
C ARG A 319 -6.79 -3.20 -14.36
N VAL A 320 -7.19 -3.64 -13.17
CA VAL A 320 -6.37 -3.54 -11.97
C VAL A 320 -5.44 -4.76 -11.87
N SER A 321 -4.27 -4.58 -11.28
CA SER A 321 -3.23 -5.62 -11.23
C SER A 321 -3.56 -6.78 -10.30
N ASN A 322 -4.48 -6.61 -9.34
CA ASN A 322 -4.78 -7.51 -8.22
C ASN A 322 -3.61 -7.75 -7.26
N ILE A 323 -2.55 -6.97 -7.35
CA ILE A 323 -1.42 -7.00 -6.41
C ILE A 323 -1.44 -5.82 -5.44
N TYR A 324 -2.48 -4.99 -5.49
CA TYR A 324 -2.70 -3.84 -4.62
C TYR A 324 -1.47 -2.93 -4.51
N PHE A 325 -0.87 -2.65 -5.66
CA PHE A 325 0.36 -1.87 -5.81
C PHE A 325 0.36 -0.51 -5.08
N PRO A 326 -0.76 0.21 -4.97
CA PRO A 326 -0.83 1.47 -4.21
C PRO A 326 -0.45 1.34 -2.74
N ASP A 327 -0.76 0.22 -2.08
CA ASP A 327 -0.50 0.02 -0.65
C ASP A 327 0.99 0.10 -0.31
N PRO A 328 1.87 -0.75 -0.88
CA PRO A 328 3.31 -0.64 -0.62
C PRO A 328 3.91 0.67 -1.13
N THR A 329 3.39 1.24 -2.23
CA THR A 329 3.81 2.55 -2.72
C THR A 329 3.59 3.64 -1.69
N ALA A 330 2.38 3.75 -1.15
CA ALA A 330 2.06 4.71 -0.09
C ALA A 330 2.89 4.45 1.18
N GLY A 331 3.12 3.18 1.54
CA GLY A 331 3.97 2.80 2.67
C GLY A 331 5.42 3.29 2.53
N VAL A 332 6.01 3.20 1.33
CA VAL A 332 7.36 3.74 1.06
C VAL A 332 7.37 5.26 1.20
N HIS A 333 6.39 5.96 0.64
CA HIS A 333 6.27 7.41 0.78
C HIS A 333 6.09 7.84 2.24
N ALA A 334 5.27 7.12 3.02
CA ALA A 334 5.05 7.40 4.43
C ALA A 334 6.29 7.14 5.30
N ALA A 335 7.06 6.09 5.02
CA ALA A 335 8.34 5.84 5.69
C ALA A 335 9.33 7.00 5.46
N ASN A 336 9.45 7.48 4.22
CA ASN A 336 10.26 8.65 3.91
C ASN A 336 9.73 9.92 4.58
N ALA A 337 8.41 10.14 4.58
CA ALA A 337 7.78 11.28 5.23
C ALA A 337 8.04 11.29 6.75
N PHE A 338 7.94 10.14 7.41
CA PHE A 338 8.26 10.00 8.83
C PHE A 338 9.73 10.38 9.12
N LEU A 339 10.68 9.80 8.39
CA LEU A 339 12.11 10.10 8.58
C LEU A 339 12.44 11.57 8.32
N ALA A 340 11.88 12.17 7.27
CA ALA A 340 12.06 13.59 6.97
C ALA A 340 11.43 14.47 8.04
N GLY A 341 10.26 14.10 8.57
CA GLY A 341 9.58 14.79 9.65
C GLY A 341 10.39 14.76 10.94
N VAL A 342 10.88 13.59 11.35
CA VAL A 342 11.74 13.43 12.54
C VAL A 342 13.02 14.24 12.39
N TYR A 343 13.69 14.16 11.24
CA TYR A 343 14.86 14.98 10.97
C TYR A 343 14.55 16.48 11.10
N SER A 344 13.45 16.95 10.52
CA SER A 344 13.03 18.35 10.63
C SER A 344 12.71 18.75 12.07
N ALA A 345 12.03 17.87 12.82
CA ALA A 345 11.71 18.11 14.22
C ALA A 345 12.96 18.17 15.13
N ASP A 346 13.96 17.36 14.84
CA ASP A 346 15.25 17.41 15.55
C ASP A 346 15.97 18.74 15.31
N GLN A 347 15.92 19.28 14.09
CA GLN A 347 16.57 20.56 13.74
C GLN A 347 15.79 21.77 14.25
N SER A 348 14.46 21.74 14.18
CA SER A 348 13.61 22.90 14.51
C SER A 348 13.14 22.93 15.96
N GLY A 349 13.18 21.79 16.66
CA GLY A 349 12.55 21.63 17.97
C GLY A 349 11.03 21.50 17.93
N SER A 350 10.41 21.40 16.75
CA SER A 350 8.95 21.35 16.57
C SER A 350 8.54 20.21 15.64
N GLY A 351 7.65 19.35 16.10
CA GLY A 351 7.01 18.33 15.30
C GLY A 351 6.05 18.89 14.27
N MET A 352 5.52 18.01 13.41
CA MET A 352 4.60 18.40 12.35
C MET A 352 3.59 17.29 12.02
N GLU A 353 2.45 17.69 11.48
CA GLU A 353 1.53 16.76 10.82
C GLU A 353 1.85 16.71 9.32
N ILE A 354 1.95 15.51 8.78
CA ILE A 354 2.19 15.22 7.37
C ILE A 354 0.96 14.50 6.82
N ASP A 355 0.35 15.09 5.80
CA ASP A 355 -0.79 14.52 5.10
C ASP A 355 -0.33 13.83 3.81
N LEU A 356 -0.42 12.51 3.78
CA LEU A 356 -0.11 11.66 2.65
C LEU A 356 -1.39 11.04 2.08
N SER A 357 -1.78 11.44 0.88
CA SER A 357 -2.83 10.76 0.14
C SER A 357 -2.25 9.56 -0.61
N GLN A 358 -2.79 8.35 -0.38
CA GLN A 358 -2.37 7.17 -1.13
C GLN A 358 -2.67 7.32 -2.63
N HIS A 359 -3.76 8.00 -2.98
CA HIS A 359 -4.13 8.35 -4.35
C HIS A 359 -3.07 9.25 -5.02
N GLU A 360 -2.60 10.30 -4.33
CA GLU A 360 -1.53 11.17 -4.82
C GLU A 360 -0.20 10.42 -4.94
N ALA A 361 0.15 9.59 -3.95
CA ALA A 361 1.33 8.75 -4.01
C ALA A 361 1.31 7.81 -5.22
N MET A 362 0.14 7.29 -5.61
CA MET A 362 0.00 6.46 -6.81
C MET A 362 0.22 7.26 -8.10
N TRP A 363 -0.26 8.51 -8.19
CA TRP A 363 -0.05 9.36 -9.35
C TRP A 363 1.41 9.76 -9.56
N GLN A 364 2.29 9.70 -8.54
CA GLN A 364 3.74 9.88 -8.72
C GLN A 364 4.31 8.85 -9.72
N HIS A 365 3.77 7.63 -9.76
CA HIS A 365 4.16 6.59 -10.71
C HIS A 365 3.58 6.78 -12.12
N SER A 366 2.69 7.75 -12.29
CA SER A 366 2.09 8.10 -13.59
C SER A 366 2.38 9.55 -13.97
N GLY A 367 3.35 10.20 -13.32
CA GLY A 367 3.66 11.62 -13.49
C GLY A 367 4.02 11.98 -14.93
N GLU A 368 4.80 11.15 -15.63
CA GLU A 368 5.14 11.37 -17.04
C GLU A 368 3.90 11.36 -17.95
N ALA A 369 2.88 10.58 -17.62
CA ALA A 369 1.64 10.55 -18.39
C ALA A 369 0.82 11.85 -18.20
N ILE A 370 0.84 12.45 -17.00
CA ILE A 370 0.24 13.75 -16.73
C ILE A 370 0.96 14.84 -17.53
N VAL A 371 2.29 14.85 -17.51
CA VAL A 371 3.10 15.80 -18.29
C VAL A 371 2.77 15.71 -19.77
N LEU A 372 2.75 14.50 -20.33
CA LEU A 372 2.42 14.30 -21.75
C LEU A 372 0.97 14.68 -22.06
N ALA A 373 0.01 14.35 -21.19
CA ALA A 373 -1.37 14.73 -21.39
C ALA A 373 -1.56 16.27 -21.32
N SER A 374 -0.83 16.95 -20.44
CA SER A 374 -0.89 18.41 -20.29
C SER A 374 -0.36 19.14 -21.53
N THR A 375 0.69 18.61 -22.16
CA THR A 375 1.33 19.21 -23.34
C THR A 375 0.68 18.78 -24.66
N GLN A 376 0.29 17.51 -24.80
CA GLN A 376 -0.23 16.94 -26.05
C GLN A 376 -1.77 16.93 -26.12
N LYS A 377 -2.47 17.25 -25.02
CA LYS A 377 -3.94 17.26 -24.92
C LYS A 377 -4.59 15.93 -25.30
N ARG A 378 -3.91 14.81 -25.03
CA ARG A 378 -4.40 13.46 -25.30
C ARG A 378 -3.94 12.48 -24.21
N ASN A 379 -4.72 11.46 -23.99
CA ASN A 379 -4.33 10.35 -23.13
C ASN A 379 -3.31 9.45 -23.82
N ILE A 380 -2.36 8.93 -23.01
CA ILE A 380 -1.54 7.79 -23.39
C ILE A 380 -2.29 6.56 -22.89
N GLY A 381 -2.68 5.71 -23.81
CA GLY A 381 -3.36 4.45 -23.52
C GLY A 381 -2.41 3.32 -23.16
N ARG A 382 -2.95 2.12 -23.21
CA ARG A 382 -2.20 0.87 -23.01
C ARG A 382 -1.24 0.61 -24.17
N LEU A 383 0.00 0.31 -23.87
CA LEU A 383 1.05 0.04 -24.87
C LEU A 383 1.31 -1.47 -25.05
N GLY A 384 0.71 -2.33 -24.22
CA GLY A 384 1.00 -3.76 -24.20
C GLY A 384 2.49 -4.00 -23.90
N ASN A 385 3.15 -4.71 -24.78
CA ASN A 385 4.57 -5.03 -24.68
C ASN A 385 5.50 -4.00 -25.35
N ARG A 386 4.99 -2.80 -25.65
CA ARG A 386 5.78 -1.71 -26.25
C ARG A 386 6.09 -0.65 -25.20
N GLU A 387 7.29 -0.11 -25.27
CA GLU A 387 7.72 1.01 -24.44
C GLU A 387 7.84 2.29 -25.27
N PRO A 388 7.61 3.47 -24.67
CA PRO A 388 7.99 4.74 -25.29
C PRO A 388 9.49 4.72 -25.62
N GLY A 389 9.86 5.02 -26.87
CA GLY A 389 11.26 4.96 -27.32
C GLY A 389 11.63 3.69 -28.11
N GLY A 390 10.68 2.75 -28.25
CA GLY A 390 10.81 1.63 -29.20
C GLY A 390 11.54 0.40 -28.68
N THR A 391 11.80 0.30 -27.38
CA THR A 391 12.30 -0.95 -26.78
C THR A 391 11.23 -2.03 -26.91
N LEU A 392 11.61 -3.20 -27.41
CA LEU A 392 10.75 -4.38 -27.37
C LEU A 392 10.74 -4.94 -25.95
N SER A 393 9.57 -5.13 -25.37
CA SER A 393 9.37 -5.83 -24.10
C SER A 393 8.23 -6.84 -24.29
N THR A 394 8.50 -8.13 -24.20
CA THR A 394 7.51 -9.16 -24.54
C THR A 394 7.73 -10.47 -23.78
N PHE A 395 6.79 -11.41 -23.96
CA PHE A 395 6.86 -12.76 -23.43
C PHE A 395 6.72 -13.77 -24.56
N ALA A 396 7.47 -14.87 -24.47
CA ALA A 396 7.37 -15.98 -25.40
C ALA A 396 7.13 -17.29 -24.65
N ALA A 397 6.18 -18.08 -25.11
CA ALA A 397 5.94 -19.44 -24.64
C ALA A 397 7.00 -20.37 -25.26
N THR A 398 7.56 -21.26 -24.45
CA THR A 398 8.45 -22.34 -24.87
C THR A 398 7.84 -23.68 -24.51
N ARG A 399 8.54 -24.77 -24.82
CA ARG A 399 8.06 -26.13 -24.52
C ARG A 399 7.85 -26.38 -23.02
N ASP A 400 8.64 -25.74 -22.16
CA ASP A 400 8.70 -26.01 -20.71
C ASP A 400 8.34 -24.81 -19.85
N ASN A 401 8.39 -23.57 -20.37
CA ASN A 401 8.07 -22.39 -19.56
C ASN A 401 7.80 -21.16 -20.45
N TRP A 402 7.60 -20.00 -19.80
CA TRP A 402 7.58 -18.69 -20.41
C TRP A 402 8.94 -17.98 -20.24
N VAL A 403 9.31 -17.17 -21.21
CA VAL A 403 10.52 -16.34 -21.19
C VAL A 403 10.12 -14.88 -21.37
N ALA A 404 10.54 -14.04 -20.42
CA ALA A 404 10.46 -12.59 -20.52
C ALA A 404 11.66 -12.07 -21.35
N ILE A 405 11.41 -11.19 -22.31
CA ILE A 405 12.39 -10.72 -23.28
C ILE A 405 12.33 -9.20 -23.39
N THR A 406 13.49 -8.54 -23.36
CA THR A 406 13.63 -7.13 -23.72
C THR A 406 14.77 -6.94 -24.71
N ALA A 407 14.57 -6.03 -25.68
CA ALA A 407 15.61 -5.74 -26.67
C ALA A 407 15.47 -4.31 -27.21
N PRO A 408 16.59 -3.67 -27.63
CA PRO A 408 16.55 -2.43 -28.37
C PRO A 408 15.70 -2.56 -29.64
N SER A 409 15.04 -1.49 -30.06
CA SER A 409 14.18 -1.45 -31.25
C SER A 409 14.89 -1.96 -32.53
N ALA A 410 16.17 -1.70 -32.66
CA ALA A 410 16.98 -2.16 -33.78
C ALA A 410 17.04 -3.70 -33.90
N LEU A 411 16.78 -4.42 -32.83
CA LEU A 411 16.82 -5.89 -32.81
C LEU A 411 15.41 -6.53 -32.88
N THR A 412 14.33 -5.73 -32.96
CA THR A 412 12.95 -6.23 -32.92
C THR A 412 12.73 -7.38 -33.92
N GLY A 413 13.05 -7.22 -35.19
CA GLY A 413 12.82 -8.27 -36.19
C GLY A 413 13.61 -9.56 -35.95
N VAL A 414 14.83 -9.46 -35.41
CA VAL A 414 15.66 -10.63 -35.08
C VAL A 414 15.05 -11.37 -33.88
N ILE A 415 14.58 -10.65 -32.87
CA ILE A 415 13.98 -11.22 -31.68
C ILE A 415 12.60 -11.83 -32.00
N GLU A 416 11.79 -11.18 -32.81
CA GLU A 416 10.50 -11.72 -33.26
C GLU A 416 10.66 -13.05 -34.00
N ALA A 417 11.67 -13.16 -34.90
CA ALA A 417 11.95 -14.43 -35.56
C ALA A 417 12.40 -15.54 -34.58
N LEU A 418 13.11 -15.21 -33.51
CA LEU A 418 13.46 -16.17 -32.46
C LEU A 418 12.22 -16.62 -31.67
N ILE A 419 11.25 -15.72 -31.46
CA ILE A 419 9.99 -15.97 -30.75
C ILE A 419 9.06 -16.85 -31.57
N GLU A 420 8.92 -16.63 -32.89
CA GLU A 420 8.11 -17.46 -33.78
C GLU A 420 8.51 -18.95 -33.72
N GLY A 421 9.78 -19.25 -33.53
CA GLY A 421 10.28 -20.62 -33.37
C GLY A 421 10.37 -21.14 -31.93
N SER A 422 9.82 -20.42 -30.94
CA SER A 422 10.07 -20.71 -29.52
C SER A 422 9.34 -21.92 -28.97
N ALA A 423 8.17 -22.26 -29.49
CA ALA A 423 7.33 -23.37 -29.00
C ALA A 423 8.04 -24.75 -29.03
N GLY A 424 9.00 -24.94 -29.92
CA GLY A 424 9.80 -26.17 -30.00
C GLY A 424 11.07 -26.17 -29.15
N LYS A 425 11.44 -25.03 -28.57
CA LYS A 425 12.66 -24.85 -27.77
C LYS A 425 12.39 -24.96 -26.27
N THR A 426 13.44 -25.25 -25.51
CA THR A 426 13.39 -25.04 -24.06
C THR A 426 13.55 -23.54 -23.74
N SER A 427 13.13 -23.14 -22.55
CA SER A 427 13.30 -21.77 -22.08
C SER A 427 14.77 -21.35 -22.03
N GLU A 428 15.69 -22.25 -21.66
CA GLU A 428 17.12 -21.99 -21.63
C GLU A 428 17.71 -21.81 -23.04
N GLU A 429 17.25 -22.58 -24.03
CA GLU A 429 17.65 -22.42 -25.43
C GLU A 429 17.21 -21.05 -25.98
N LEU A 430 15.99 -20.62 -25.68
CA LEU A 430 15.50 -19.31 -26.11
C LEU A 430 16.24 -18.17 -25.40
N VAL A 431 16.44 -18.26 -24.08
CA VAL A 431 17.23 -17.27 -23.32
C VAL A 431 18.63 -17.12 -23.90
N SER A 432 19.29 -18.23 -24.20
CA SER A 432 20.63 -18.21 -24.78
C SER A 432 20.65 -17.57 -26.18
N ALA A 433 19.67 -17.90 -27.03
CA ALA A 433 19.57 -17.33 -28.37
C ALA A 433 19.31 -15.81 -28.37
N VAL A 434 18.42 -15.35 -27.50
CA VAL A 434 18.11 -13.92 -27.34
C VAL A 434 19.32 -13.14 -26.85
N LYS A 435 20.02 -13.65 -25.84
CA LYS A 435 21.27 -13.03 -25.32
C LYS A 435 22.36 -12.97 -26.37
N LEU A 436 22.53 -14.03 -27.16
CA LEU A 436 23.50 -14.05 -28.26
C LEU A 436 23.18 -13.01 -29.34
N ALA A 437 21.89 -12.76 -29.58
CA ALA A 437 21.41 -11.73 -30.49
C ALA A 437 21.51 -10.29 -29.93
N GLY A 438 21.96 -10.11 -28.70
CA GLY A 438 22.12 -8.80 -28.05
C GLY A 438 20.88 -8.30 -27.28
N GLY A 439 19.88 -9.13 -27.10
CA GLY A 439 18.75 -8.87 -26.22
C GLY A 439 18.98 -9.36 -24.79
N ASN A 440 18.05 -9.04 -23.89
CA ASN A 440 17.98 -9.61 -22.55
C ASN A 440 16.81 -10.58 -22.46
N ALA A 441 17.02 -11.70 -21.80
CA ALA A 441 15.95 -12.68 -21.57
C ALA A 441 16.15 -13.41 -20.25
N GLN A 442 15.02 -13.74 -19.61
CA GLN A 442 14.98 -14.53 -18.38
C GLN A 442 13.78 -15.48 -18.41
N VAL A 443 13.95 -16.65 -17.81
CA VAL A 443 12.83 -17.59 -17.60
C VAL A 443 11.86 -17.00 -16.58
N CYS A 444 10.57 -17.01 -16.88
CA CYS A 444 9.54 -16.65 -15.93
C CYS A 444 9.49 -17.70 -14.81
N LEU A 445 9.55 -17.25 -13.58
CA LEU A 445 9.52 -18.11 -12.41
C LEU A 445 8.09 -18.12 -11.82
N ASP A 446 7.62 -19.30 -11.45
CA ASP A 446 6.41 -19.43 -10.66
C ASP A 446 6.68 -19.10 -9.17
N PRO A 447 5.63 -18.80 -8.36
CA PRO A 447 5.80 -18.43 -6.95
C PRO A 447 6.46 -19.52 -6.08
N TRP A 448 6.44 -20.78 -6.50
CA TRP A 448 7.03 -21.89 -5.75
C TRP A 448 8.52 -22.06 -6.04
N SER A 449 8.92 -21.88 -7.29
CA SER A 449 10.31 -22.02 -7.72
C SER A 449 11.13 -20.75 -7.51
N ALA A 450 10.51 -19.57 -7.58
CA ALA A 450 11.18 -18.28 -7.40
C ALA A 450 11.98 -18.18 -6.09
N PRO A 451 11.44 -18.59 -4.92
CA PRO A 451 12.18 -18.54 -3.66
C PRO A 451 13.39 -19.48 -3.58
N LEU A 452 13.53 -20.41 -4.52
CA LEU A 452 14.61 -21.40 -4.53
C LEU A 452 15.75 -21.03 -5.49
N LYS A 453 15.55 -20.06 -6.36
CA LYS A 453 16.51 -19.69 -7.41
C LYS A 453 17.21 -18.36 -7.14
N GLN A 454 18.52 -18.32 -7.42
CA GLN A 454 19.28 -17.06 -7.41
C GLN A 454 18.85 -16.15 -8.59
N PRO A 455 18.86 -14.82 -8.40
CA PRO A 455 19.25 -14.10 -7.17
C PRO A 455 18.13 -13.99 -6.10
N LEU A 456 16.89 -14.42 -6.41
CA LEU A 456 15.72 -14.19 -5.57
C LEU A 456 15.83 -14.88 -4.19
N SER A 457 16.43 -16.07 -4.14
CA SER A 457 16.62 -16.78 -2.87
C SER A 457 17.49 -16.01 -1.86
N SER A 458 18.40 -15.14 -2.35
CA SER A 458 19.21 -14.27 -1.48
C SER A 458 18.47 -13.06 -0.95
N LEU A 459 17.30 -12.74 -1.51
CA LEU A 459 16.45 -11.64 -1.07
C LEU A 459 15.42 -12.07 -0.01
N LEU A 460 15.41 -13.34 0.36
CA LEU A 460 14.51 -13.88 1.37
C LEU A 460 15.18 -13.96 2.73
N ASP A 461 14.45 -13.52 3.75
CA ASP A 461 14.80 -13.73 5.15
C ASP A 461 14.02 -14.92 5.71
N VAL A 462 14.68 -15.74 6.51
CA VAL A 462 13.99 -16.77 7.29
C VAL A 462 13.83 -16.25 8.71
N VAL A 463 12.59 -16.21 9.17
CA VAL A 463 12.25 -15.73 10.50
C VAL A 463 11.49 -16.84 11.22
N ASP A 464 11.98 -17.23 12.40
CA ASP A 464 11.30 -18.22 13.25
C ASP A 464 10.12 -17.55 13.95
N HIS A 465 8.92 -18.09 13.70
CA HIS A 465 7.70 -17.61 14.35
C HIS A 465 7.19 -18.64 15.36
N PRO A 466 6.84 -18.25 16.60
CA PRO A 466 6.56 -19.19 17.69
C PRO A 466 5.34 -20.10 17.44
N VAL A 467 4.46 -19.71 16.53
CA VAL A 467 3.24 -20.47 16.19
C VAL A 467 3.40 -21.25 14.88
N THR A 468 3.94 -20.61 13.84
CA THR A 468 4.02 -21.23 12.50
C THR A 468 5.37 -21.85 12.17
N GLY A 469 6.36 -21.72 13.07
CA GLY A 469 7.73 -22.13 12.81
C GLY A 469 8.45 -21.22 11.80
N PRO A 470 9.55 -21.70 11.17
CA PRO A 470 10.34 -20.89 10.26
C PRO A 470 9.56 -20.51 9.00
N MET A 471 9.45 -19.22 8.75
CA MET A 471 8.78 -18.62 7.58
C MET A 471 9.78 -17.89 6.70
N ARG A 472 9.63 -18.02 5.38
CA ARG A 472 10.38 -17.20 4.41
C ARG A 472 9.61 -15.95 4.09
N HIS A 473 10.28 -14.80 4.23
CA HIS A 473 9.72 -13.50 3.93
C HIS A 473 10.60 -12.77 2.92
N VAL A 474 9.97 -11.91 2.12
CA VAL A 474 10.73 -10.97 1.28
C VAL A 474 11.45 -10.00 2.20
N GLY A 475 12.75 -9.88 2.03
CA GLY A 475 13.61 -8.96 2.79
C GLY A 475 13.63 -7.54 2.20
N SER A 476 14.42 -6.68 2.81
CA SER A 476 14.59 -5.30 2.34
C SER A 476 15.14 -5.27 0.91
N PRO A 477 14.59 -4.43 0.02
CA PRO A 477 15.01 -4.35 -1.39
C PRO A 477 16.28 -3.51 -1.60
N PHE A 478 16.90 -3.03 -0.54
CA PHE A 478 18.09 -2.16 -0.59
C PHE A 478 19.16 -2.61 0.40
N THR A 479 20.37 -2.10 0.20
CA THR A 479 21.51 -2.27 1.11
C THR A 479 21.98 -0.91 1.63
N LEU A 480 22.44 -0.90 2.88
CA LEU A 480 23.15 0.23 3.51
C LEU A 480 24.57 -0.24 3.83
N ASP A 481 25.56 0.48 3.33
CA ASP A 481 26.98 0.13 3.47
C ASP A 481 27.28 -1.34 3.07
N GLY A 482 26.65 -1.79 1.99
CA GLY A 482 26.78 -3.14 1.45
C GLY A 482 26.08 -4.24 2.26
N LYS A 483 25.35 -3.90 3.31
CA LYS A 483 24.58 -4.83 4.14
C LYS A 483 23.10 -4.63 3.93
N ARG A 484 22.37 -5.72 3.70
CA ARG A 484 20.91 -5.69 3.64
C ARG A 484 20.33 -5.65 5.06
N PRO A 485 19.44 -4.68 5.37
CA PRO A 485 18.72 -4.69 6.64
C PRO A 485 17.85 -5.95 6.74
N VAL A 486 17.87 -6.60 7.90
CA VAL A 486 17.08 -7.80 8.17
C VAL A 486 16.22 -7.60 9.43
N PRO A 487 15.00 -8.11 9.47
CA PRO A 487 14.15 -8.02 10.66
C PRO A 487 14.80 -8.81 11.81
N LYS A 488 14.79 -8.22 13.01
CA LYS A 488 15.42 -8.81 14.21
C LYS A 488 14.51 -9.82 14.93
N ALA A 489 13.20 -9.82 14.62
CA ALA A 489 12.22 -10.68 15.25
C ALA A 489 11.10 -11.05 14.26
N HIS A 490 10.28 -12.01 14.64
CA HIS A 490 9.03 -12.35 13.95
C HIS A 490 8.00 -11.22 14.04
N ALA A 491 6.88 -11.35 13.33
CA ALA A 491 5.72 -10.51 13.55
C ALA A 491 5.16 -10.79 14.97
N PRO A 492 4.80 -9.77 15.74
CA PRO A 492 4.42 -10.00 17.13
C PRO A 492 3.11 -10.79 17.22
N LEU A 493 2.98 -11.62 18.26
CA LEU A 493 1.71 -12.19 18.65
C LEU A 493 0.81 -11.07 19.20
N PHE A 494 -0.49 -11.27 19.13
CA PHE A 494 -1.44 -10.32 19.69
C PHE A 494 -1.25 -10.17 21.21
N ASP A 495 -1.18 -8.94 21.69
CA ASP A 495 -0.94 -8.59 23.12
C ASP A 495 0.43 -9.04 23.68
N GLN A 496 1.38 -9.38 22.79
CA GLN A 496 2.66 -9.95 23.21
C GLN A 496 3.49 -9.01 24.08
N ASP A 497 3.54 -7.75 23.73
CA ASP A 497 4.49 -6.79 24.32
C ASP A 497 3.78 -5.68 25.14
N THR A 498 2.47 -5.74 25.32
CA THR A 498 1.67 -4.63 25.92
C THR A 498 2.22 -4.20 27.28
N ASP A 499 2.43 -5.11 28.21
CA ASP A 499 2.88 -4.78 29.57
C ASP A 499 4.32 -4.23 29.56
N GLU A 500 5.21 -4.82 28.76
CA GLU A 500 6.60 -4.37 28.60
C GLU A 500 6.66 -2.98 27.98
N VAL A 501 5.87 -2.73 26.92
CA VAL A 501 5.82 -1.44 26.25
C VAL A 501 5.28 -0.35 27.18
N LEU A 502 4.18 -0.61 27.87
CA LEU A 502 3.59 0.35 28.80
C LEU A 502 4.51 0.64 30.00
N SER A 503 5.19 -0.37 30.51
CA SER A 503 6.15 -0.18 31.62
C SER A 503 7.40 0.56 31.18
N ARG A 504 8.04 0.12 30.09
CA ARG A 504 9.34 0.67 29.67
C ARG A 504 9.22 2.01 28.94
N VAL A 505 8.23 2.15 28.06
CA VAL A 505 8.04 3.35 27.23
C VAL A 505 7.04 4.31 27.88
N GLY A 506 5.93 3.78 28.37
CA GLY A 506 4.88 4.57 29.03
C GLY A 506 5.19 4.93 30.49
N HIS A 507 6.23 4.32 31.07
CA HIS A 507 6.61 4.50 32.49
C HIS A 507 5.48 4.22 33.49
N LEU A 508 4.54 3.36 33.12
CA LEU A 508 3.47 2.91 34.01
C LEU A 508 4.02 1.86 34.99
N SER A 509 3.57 1.93 36.23
CA SER A 509 3.87 0.91 37.23
C SER A 509 3.15 -0.42 36.96
N VAL A 510 3.64 -1.49 37.57
CA VAL A 510 3.02 -2.81 37.47
C VAL A 510 1.56 -2.79 37.96
N ASP A 511 1.27 -2.02 39.02
CA ASP A 511 -0.07 -1.91 39.59
C ASP A 511 -1.04 -1.16 38.63
N GLU A 512 -0.60 -0.05 38.01
CA GLU A 512 -1.39 0.67 37.01
C GLU A 512 -1.68 -0.19 35.79
N ILE A 513 -0.70 -0.92 35.26
CA ILE A 513 -0.87 -1.85 34.15
C ILE A 513 -1.87 -2.96 34.51
N ALA A 514 -1.75 -3.56 35.70
CA ALA A 514 -2.66 -4.58 36.18
C ALA A 514 -4.10 -4.06 36.37
N GLU A 515 -4.27 -2.79 36.77
CA GLU A 515 -5.59 -2.15 36.87
C GLU A 515 -6.20 -1.91 35.51
N LEU A 516 -5.47 -1.32 34.57
CA LEU A 516 -5.90 -1.08 33.19
C LEU A 516 -6.30 -2.40 32.50
N ARG A 517 -5.53 -3.48 32.68
CA ARG A 517 -5.83 -4.78 32.13
C ARG A 517 -7.09 -5.39 32.73
N ARG A 518 -7.27 -5.32 34.06
CA ARG A 518 -8.46 -5.82 34.75
C ARG A 518 -9.72 -5.08 34.32
N ALA A 519 -9.61 -3.77 34.06
CA ALA A 519 -10.70 -2.93 33.58
C ALA A 519 -10.99 -3.07 32.06
N GLY A 520 -10.16 -3.80 31.31
CA GLY A 520 -10.33 -4.02 29.87
C GLY A 520 -9.92 -2.82 29.00
N HIS A 521 -9.07 -1.94 29.53
CA HIS A 521 -8.53 -0.81 28.76
C HIS A 521 -7.29 -1.16 27.94
N ILE A 522 -6.63 -2.25 28.30
CA ILE A 522 -5.44 -2.78 27.58
C ILE A 522 -5.49 -4.30 27.49
N GLY A 523 -4.79 -4.85 26.49
CA GLY A 523 -4.66 -6.29 26.29
C GLY A 523 -5.98 -6.97 25.98
N GLY A 524 -5.95 -8.29 26.05
CA GLY A 524 -7.11 -9.16 25.88
C GLY A 524 -6.85 -10.32 24.93
N GLU A 525 -7.88 -11.11 24.72
CA GLU A 525 -7.87 -12.22 23.78
C GLU A 525 -8.80 -11.95 22.62
N LEU A 526 -8.36 -12.23 21.42
CA LEU A 526 -9.24 -12.16 20.25
C LEU A 526 -10.35 -13.22 20.38
N PRO A 527 -11.59 -12.87 20.01
CA PRO A 527 -12.72 -13.78 20.14
C PRO A 527 -12.52 -15.04 19.28
N PRO A 528 -13.12 -16.18 19.67
CA PRO A 528 -13.01 -17.41 18.90
C PRO A 528 -13.51 -17.25 17.46
N PRO A 529 -12.97 -18.02 16.48
CA PRO A 529 -13.30 -17.92 15.06
C PRO A 529 -14.79 -17.96 14.74
N ALA A 530 -15.56 -18.73 15.51
CA ALA A 530 -17.00 -18.88 15.32
C ALA A 530 -17.81 -17.64 15.71
N SER A 531 -17.23 -16.73 16.54
CA SER A 531 -17.84 -15.47 16.96
C SER A 531 -17.31 -14.26 16.17
N LEU A 532 -16.21 -14.44 15.47
CA LEU A 532 -15.76 -13.55 14.41
C LEU A 532 -16.66 -13.88 13.20
N GLY A 533 -17.89 -13.42 13.21
CA GLY A 533 -18.56 -13.19 11.94
C GLY A 533 -17.50 -12.60 11.05
N PHE A 534 -17.40 -13.02 9.82
CA PHE A 534 -16.32 -12.57 8.93
C PHE A 534 -16.15 -11.07 9.11
N ILE A 535 -14.92 -10.60 9.31
CA ILE A 535 -14.63 -9.16 9.47
C ILE A 535 -15.11 -8.37 8.28
N TYR A 536 -15.64 -9.06 7.37
CA TYR A 536 -16.30 -8.60 6.19
C TYR A 536 -17.75 -9.14 6.08
N ASP A 537 -18.30 -9.76 7.15
CA ASP A 537 -19.74 -10.05 7.26
C ASP A 537 -20.47 -8.90 7.95
#